data_e95a6a57445385005f70bdc4c300fc4d
#
_entry.id   e95a6a57445385005f70bdc4c300fc4d
#
_cell.length_a   1.000
_cell.length_b   1.000
_cell.length_c   1.000
_cell.angle_alpha   90.00
_cell.angle_beta   90.00
_cell.angle_gamma   90.00
#
_symmetry.space_group_name_H-M   'P 1'
#
loop_
_entity.id
_entity.type
_entity.pdbx_description
1 polymer ?
#
loop_
_entity_poly.entity_id
_entity_poly.type
_entity_poly.pdbx_seq_one_letter_code
_entity_poly.pdbx_strand_id
1 'polypeptide(L)'
;MPPIKRTLLATTFAVVLASATTFAFALPGPTACILVGAAELHKLSDGSLTDSTSEVDQQSYIQLIRDARTRIEGTFGAIESKPILVFFSRPEGFGPFSLNAHGSVQFIGSRACVMIGPKGQSVDVIAHELMHAEIHHRVGYLKRFLQLPTWFDEGVAMQVDYRTRYSLSPQDAQNVDYVRGLTTFSSFFNGDEQAVVRNYASAKQVAASWLSKVGTTSLYSRLERMKSGESFAEIVTE
;
A
#
# COMPACT_ATOMS: atom_id res chain seq x y z
N MET A 1 -13.20 -16.36 -51.54
CA MET A 1 -12.30 -16.29 -50.36
C MET A 1 -12.91 -17.16 -49.26
N PRO A 2 -12.18 -18.10 -48.73
CA PRO A 2 -12.72 -19.07 -47.80
C PRO A 2 -13.07 -18.42 -46.43
N PRO A 3 -14.09 -18.89 -45.69
CA PRO A 3 -14.58 -18.30 -44.44
C PRO A 3 -13.62 -18.44 -43.25
N ILE A 4 -12.51 -19.13 -43.41
CA ILE A 4 -11.57 -19.50 -42.32
C ILE A 4 -10.93 -18.28 -41.62
N LYS A 5 -10.67 -17.17 -42.36
CA LYS A 5 -10.01 -15.99 -41.76
C LYS A 5 -10.91 -15.20 -40.78
N ARG A 6 -12.24 -15.22 -40.96
CA ARG A 6 -13.16 -14.51 -40.07
C ARG A 6 -13.38 -15.27 -38.76
N THR A 7 -13.37 -16.60 -38.79
CA THR A 7 -13.55 -17.43 -37.59
C THR A 7 -12.32 -17.37 -36.67
N LEU A 8 -11.10 -17.32 -37.25
CA LEU A 8 -9.87 -17.19 -36.45
C LEU A 8 -9.77 -15.85 -35.71
N LEU A 9 -10.19 -14.75 -36.36
CA LEU A 9 -10.18 -13.42 -35.71
C LEU A 9 -11.18 -13.33 -34.57
N ALA A 10 -12.37 -13.90 -34.74
CA ALA A 10 -13.42 -13.89 -33.72
C ALA A 10 -13.03 -14.74 -32.50
N THR A 11 -12.42 -15.92 -32.71
CA THR A 11 -11.94 -16.77 -31.61
C THR A 11 -10.76 -16.14 -30.86
N THR A 12 -9.82 -15.49 -31.54
CA THR A 12 -8.70 -14.81 -30.89
C THR A 12 -9.19 -13.64 -30.04
N PHE A 13 -10.16 -12.86 -30.54
CA PHE A 13 -10.73 -11.75 -29.78
C PHE A 13 -11.52 -12.22 -28.55
N ALA A 14 -12.30 -13.31 -28.67
CA ALA A 14 -13.05 -13.88 -27.55
C ALA A 14 -12.13 -14.46 -26.46
N VAL A 15 -11.02 -15.10 -26.82
CA VAL A 15 -10.02 -15.63 -25.87
C VAL A 15 -9.30 -14.49 -25.16
N VAL A 16 -8.94 -13.42 -25.83
CA VAL A 16 -8.31 -12.23 -25.22
C VAL A 16 -9.28 -11.53 -24.27
N LEU A 17 -10.56 -11.39 -24.64
CA LEU A 17 -11.57 -10.80 -23.76
C LEU A 17 -11.82 -11.68 -22.52
N ALA A 18 -11.96 -13.00 -22.69
CA ALA A 18 -12.14 -13.93 -21.58
C ALA A 18 -10.92 -13.93 -20.64
N SER A 19 -9.72 -13.86 -21.17
CA SER A 19 -8.50 -13.76 -20.36
C SER A 19 -8.41 -12.44 -19.59
N ALA A 20 -8.81 -11.32 -20.21
CA ALA A 20 -8.81 -10.01 -19.56
C ALA A 20 -9.85 -9.93 -18.44
N THR A 21 -11.05 -10.49 -18.64
CA THR A 21 -12.09 -10.53 -17.58
C THR A 21 -11.68 -11.45 -16.43
N THR A 22 -11.10 -12.62 -16.71
CA THR A 22 -10.60 -13.53 -15.67
C THR A 22 -9.50 -12.89 -14.84
N PHE A 23 -8.59 -12.15 -15.48
CA PHE A 23 -7.53 -11.41 -14.79
C PHE A 23 -8.08 -10.30 -13.89
N ALA A 24 -9.11 -9.58 -14.33
CA ALA A 24 -9.76 -8.53 -13.55
C ALA A 24 -10.42 -9.08 -12.26
N PHE A 25 -11.04 -10.26 -12.34
CA PHE A 25 -11.63 -10.92 -11.17
C PHE A 25 -10.59 -11.55 -10.24
N ALA A 26 -9.44 -12.00 -10.77
CA ALA A 26 -8.38 -12.61 -9.98
C ALA A 26 -7.55 -11.59 -9.19
N LEU A 27 -7.43 -10.35 -9.68
CA LEU A 27 -6.59 -9.29 -9.09
C LEU A 27 -7.34 -7.94 -9.05
N PRO A 28 -8.36 -7.81 -8.17
CA PRO A 28 -9.22 -6.62 -8.16
C PRO A 28 -8.45 -5.32 -7.87
N GLY A 29 -7.50 -5.35 -6.93
CA GLY A 29 -6.74 -4.16 -6.54
C GLY A 29 -5.85 -3.60 -7.66
N PRO A 30 -4.93 -4.38 -8.26
CA PRO A 30 -4.16 -3.94 -9.43
C PRO A 30 -5.04 -3.49 -10.60
N THR A 31 -6.17 -4.19 -10.85
CA THR A 31 -7.12 -3.80 -11.89
C THR A 31 -7.76 -2.44 -11.60
N ALA A 32 -8.14 -2.18 -10.34
CA ALA A 32 -8.64 -0.88 -9.92
C ALA A 32 -7.62 0.24 -10.20
N CYS A 33 -6.34 0.01 -9.92
CA CYS A 33 -5.27 0.96 -10.21
C CYS A 33 -5.12 1.26 -11.72
N ILE A 34 -5.33 0.26 -12.60
CA ILE A 34 -5.34 0.46 -14.05
C ILE A 34 -6.53 1.33 -14.47
N LEU A 35 -7.71 1.07 -13.90
CA LEU A 35 -8.96 1.70 -14.27
C LEU A 35 -9.18 3.10 -13.68
N VAL A 36 -8.35 3.52 -12.71
CA VAL A 36 -8.44 4.87 -12.11
C VAL A 36 -8.47 5.97 -13.17
N GLY A 37 -7.69 5.84 -14.24
CA GLY A 37 -7.66 6.82 -15.33
C GLY A 37 -8.92 6.86 -16.21
N ALA A 38 -9.77 5.83 -16.14
CA ALA A 38 -11.05 5.75 -16.86
C ALA A 38 -12.27 6.05 -15.97
N ALA A 39 -12.06 6.26 -14.66
CA ALA A 39 -13.10 6.57 -13.71
C ALA A 39 -13.44 8.07 -13.76
N GLU A 40 -14.72 8.39 -13.53
CA GLU A 40 -15.19 9.79 -13.41
C GLU A 40 -14.77 10.36 -12.05
N LEU A 41 -13.53 10.83 -11.98
CA LEU A 41 -12.93 11.40 -10.77
C LEU A 41 -12.51 12.85 -11.01
N HIS A 42 -12.70 13.68 -10.01
CA HIS A 42 -12.24 15.07 -10.00
C HIS A 42 -10.75 15.13 -9.61
N LYS A 43 -9.95 15.83 -10.40
CA LYS A 43 -8.54 16.06 -10.10
C LYS A 43 -8.40 17.29 -9.20
N LEU A 44 -7.75 17.11 -8.07
CA LEU A 44 -7.44 18.18 -7.11
C LEU A 44 -6.19 18.97 -7.52
N SER A 45 -5.96 20.10 -6.88
CA SER A 45 -4.85 21.01 -7.20
C SER A 45 -3.47 20.41 -6.95
N ASP A 46 -3.34 19.44 -6.04
CA ASP A 46 -2.11 18.70 -5.76
C ASP A 46 -1.91 17.48 -6.69
N GLY A 47 -2.85 17.21 -7.58
CA GLY A 47 -2.84 16.11 -8.53
C GLY A 47 -3.52 14.83 -8.05
N SER A 48 -3.97 14.76 -6.80
CA SER A 48 -4.79 13.66 -6.29
C SER A 48 -6.18 13.65 -6.93
N LEU A 49 -6.92 12.57 -6.75
CA LEU A 49 -8.22 12.32 -7.38
C LEU A 49 -9.28 12.06 -6.31
N THR A 50 -10.55 12.42 -6.61
CA THR A 50 -11.67 12.11 -5.71
C THR A 50 -12.99 11.96 -6.47
N ASP A 51 -13.92 11.20 -5.91
CA ASP A 51 -15.32 11.13 -6.33
C ASP A 51 -16.19 12.23 -5.67
N SER A 52 -15.65 13.00 -4.72
CA SER A 52 -16.39 14.07 -4.05
C SER A 52 -16.44 15.34 -4.90
N THR A 53 -17.64 15.91 -5.01
CA THR A 53 -17.88 17.24 -5.61
C THR A 53 -17.84 18.36 -4.57
N SER A 54 -17.73 18.03 -3.28
CA SER A 54 -17.69 18.98 -2.17
C SER A 54 -16.31 19.68 -2.11
N GLU A 55 -16.30 20.99 -2.27
CA GLU A 55 -15.06 21.77 -2.13
C GLU A 55 -14.44 21.66 -0.73
N VAL A 56 -15.27 21.53 0.30
CA VAL A 56 -14.81 21.34 1.69
C VAL A 56 -14.05 20.03 1.83
N ASP A 57 -14.60 18.92 1.29
CA ASP A 57 -13.92 17.64 1.31
C ASP A 57 -12.61 17.69 0.53
N GLN A 58 -12.63 18.30 -0.65
CA GLN A 58 -11.45 18.42 -1.52
C GLN A 58 -10.31 19.18 -0.82
N GLN A 59 -10.61 20.29 -0.15
CA GLN A 59 -9.62 21.04 0.64
C GLN A 59 -9.11 20.22 1.82
N SER A 60 -9.99 19.49 2.50
CA SER A 60 -9.62 18.59 3.60
C SER A 60 -8.66 17.49 3.14
N TYR A 61 -8.90 16.85 1.99
CA TYR A 61 -8.02 15.81 1.44
C TYR A 61 -6.63 16.35 1.13
N ILE A 62 -6.53 17.52 0.51
CA ILE A 62 -5.24 18.16 0.24
C ILE A 62 -4.46 18.43 1.54
N GLN A 63 -5.15 18.92 2.57
CA GLN A 63 -4.51 19.16 3.87
C GLN A 63 -4.05 17.86 4.53
N LEU A 64 -4.88 16.82 4.53
CA LEU A 64 -4.52 15.51 5.07
C LEU A 64 -3.29 14.90 4.37
N ILE A 65 -3.20 15.02 3.05
CA ILE A 65 -2.02 14.57 2.28
C ILE A 65 -0.77 15.32 2.72
N ARG A 66 -0.87 16.64 2.84
CA ARG A 66 0.26 17.48 3.27
C ARG A 66 0.75 17.09 4.65
N ASP A 67 -0.16 16.92 5.60
CA ASP A 67 0.16 16.56 6.98
C ASP A 67 0.77 15.16 7.06
N ALA A 68 0.24 14.20 6.28
CA ALA A 68 0.78 12.85 6.18
C ALA A 68 2.21 12.84 5.61
N ARG A 69 2.46 13.59 4.54
CA ARG A 69 3.82 13.75 3.97
C ARG A 69 4.78 14.40 4.96
N THR A 70 4.38 15.48 5.61
CA THR A 70 5.18 16.16 6.64
C THR A 70 5.57 15.19 7.78
N ARG A 71 4.64 14.32 8.20
CA ARG A 71 4.91 13.31 9.23
C ARG A 71 5.95 12.29 8.75
N ILE A 72 5.82 11.76 7.55
CA ILE A 72 6.78 10.80 6.99
C ILE A 72 8.16 11.45 6.85
N GLU A 73 8.21 12.65 6.29
CA GLU A 73 9.46 13.40 6.07
C GLU A 73 10.15 13.74 7.39
N GLY A 74 9.40 14.08 8.42
CA GLY A 74 9.93 14.30 9.77
C GLY A 74 10.46 13.03 10.45
N THR A 75 10.00 11.85 10.02
CA THR A 75 10.42 10.56 10.59
C THR A 75 11.60 9.95 9.82
N PHE A 76 11.53 9.92 8.49
CA PHE A 76 12.43 9.14 7.64
C PHE A 76 13.24 9.97 6.64
N GLY A 77 12.86 11.21 6.42
CA GLY A 77 13.43 12.09 5.39
C GLY A 77 12.53 12.19 4.14
N ALA A 78 13.06 12.83 3.11
CA ALA A 78 12.29 13.24 1.93
C ALA A 78 11.63 12.06 1.18
N ILE A 79 10.35 12.22 0.84
CA ILE A 79 9.57 11.27 0.04
C ILE A 79 9.88 11.50 -1.44
N GLU A 80 10.21 10.44 -2.16
CA GLU A 80 10.46 10.47 -3.61
C GLU A 80 9.35 9.82 -4.42
N SER A 81 8.57 8.91 -3.81
CA SER A 81 7.47 8.26 -4.49
C SER A 81 6.37 9.27 -4.90
N LYS A 82 5.78 9.02 -6.06
CA LYS A 82 4.68 9.80 -6.62
C LYS A 82 3.50 8.86 -6.94
N PRO A 83 2.84 8.30 -5.91
CA PRO A 83 1.70 7.44 -6.14
C PRO A 83 0.52 8.23 -6.72
N ILE A 84 -0.36 7.52 -7.43
CA ILE A 84 -1.71 8.05 -7.70
C ILE A 84 -2.47 7.96 -6.39
N LEU A 85 -2.94 9.09 -5.86
CA LEU A 85 -3.82 9.13 -4.69
C LEU A 85 -5.26 9.31 -5.12
N VAL A 86 -6.15 8.49 -4.55
CA VAL A 86 -7.58 8.55 -4.81
C VAL A 86 -8.34 8.53 -3.49
N PHE A 87 -9.23 9.50 -3.31
CA PHE A 87 -10.15 9.57 -2.17
C PHE A 87 -11.56 9.20 -2.60
N PHE A 88 -12.17 8.29 -1.88
CA PHE A 88 -13.57 7.91 -2.06
C PHE A 88 -14.41 8.42 -0.91
N SER A 89 -15.48 9.16 -1.23
CA SER A 89 -16.44 9.65 -0.24
C SER A 89 -17.39 8.56 0.23
N ARG A 90 -17.52 7.46 -0.56
CA ARG A 90 -18.42 6.33 -0.28
C ARG A 90 -17.68 5.01 -0.46
N PRO A 91 -18.04 3.95 0.31
CA PRO A 91 -17.44 2.61 0.15
C PRO A 91 -17.58 2.03 -1.26
N GLU A 92 -18.64 2.41 -1.96
CA GLU A 92 -18.97 1.93 -3.30
C GLU A 92 -18.34 2.77 -4.41
N GLY A 93 -17.53 3.78 -4.08
CA GLY A 93 -16.98 4.75 -5.03
C GLY A 93 -16.21 4.15 -6.20
N PHE A 94 -15.68 2.92 -6.03
CA PHE A 94 -15.00 2.18 -7.09
C PHE A 94 -15.78 0.96 -7.58
N GLY A 95 -17.09 0.84 -7.28
CA GLY A 95 -17.97 -0.23 -7.77
C GLY A 95 -17.49 -1.63 -7.37
N PRO A 96 -17.44 -2.60 -8.33
CA PRO A 96 -17.10 -4.00 -8.02
C PRO A 96 -15.66 -4.21 -7.54
N PHE A 97 -14.81 -3.23 -7.65
CA PHE A 97 -13.44 -3.23 -7.09
C PHE A 97 -13.40 -2.67 -5.67
N SER A 98 -14.49 -2.86 -4.93
CA SER A 98 -14.66 -2.42 -3.54
C SER A 98 -13.40 -2.66 -2.73
N LEU A 99 -12.70 -1.59 -2.45
CA LEU A 99 -11.54 -1.58 -1.59
C LEU A 99 -12.03 -1.51 -0.15
N ASN A 100 -11.16 -1.83 0.80
CA ASN A 100 -11.58 -1.71 2.18
C ASN A 100 -11.96 -0.24 2.49
N ALA A 101 -12.84 -0.05 3.47
CA ALA A 101 -13.37 1.28 3.80
C ALA A 101 -12.31 2.22 4.40
N HIS A 102 -11.12 1.73 4.74
CA HIS A 102 -10.02 2.53 5.32
C HIS A 102 -9.06 3.01 4.23
N GLY A 103 -8.07 2.21 3.90
CA GLY A 103 -7.06 2.53 2.91
C GLY A 103 -6.43 1.27 2.34
N SER A 104 -5.86 1.38 1.17
CA SER A 104 -5.06 0.33 0.56
C SER A 104 -4.10 0.90 -0.46
N VAL A 105 -2.96 0.27 -0.62
CA VAL A 105 -2.03 0.56 -1.70
C VAL A 105 -1.96 -0.63 -2.67
N GLN A 106 -2.01 -0.33 -3.97
CA GLN A 106 -1.90 -1.30 -5.03
C GLN A 106 -0.69 -0.99 -5.91
N PHE A 107 -0.02 -2.04 -6.41
CA PHE A 107 1.22 -1.89 -7.17
C PHE A 107 1.11 -2.53 -8.54
N ILE A 108 1.56 -1.78 -9.57
CA ILE A 108 1.66 -2.28 -10.96
C ILE A 108 3.02 -1.85 -11.49
N GLY A 109 3.96 -2.79 -11.57
CA GLY A 109 5.33 -2.46 -11.90
C GLY A 109 5.89 -1.42 -10.91
N SER A 110 6.42 -0.32 -11.41
CA SER A 110 6.91 0.78 -10.57
C SER A 110 5.84 1.74 -10.06
N ARG A 111 4.59 1.58 -10.49
CA ARG A 111 3.47 2.46 -10.12
C ARG A 111 2.83 1.99 -8.83
N ALA A 112 2.56 2.94 -7.92
CA ALA A 112 1.71 2.74 -6.76
C ALA A 112 0.42 3.56 -6.87
N CYS A 113 -0.71 2.99 -6.45
CA CYS A 113 -1.98 3.67 -6.29
C CYS A 113 -2.42 3.54 -4.85
N VAL A 114 -2.54 4.66 -4.16
CA VAL A 114 -3.04 4.76 -2.80
C VAL A 114 -4.51 5.15 -2.87
N MET A 115 -5.36 4.30 -2.35
CA MET A 115 -6.80 4.47 -2.37
C MET A 115 -7.31 4.60 -0.94
N ILE A 116 -7.93 5.73 -0.65
CA ILE A 116 -8.41 6.09 0.70
C ILE A 116 -9.93 6.07 0.71
N GLY A 117 -10.49 5.17 1.48
CA GLY A 117 -11.93 5.09 1.70
C GLY A 117 -12.42 6.05 2.78
N PRO A 118 -13.75 6.17 2.99
CA PRO A 118 -14.34 7.16 3.90
C PRO A 118 -13.92 6.98 5.37
N LYS A 119 -13.54 5.78 5.80
CA LYS A 119 -13.02 5.52 7.15
C LYS A 119 -11.51 5.71 7.28
N GLY A 120 -10.82 5.94 6.16
CA GLY A 120 -9.37 6.13 6.10
C GLY A 120 -8.94 7.58 5.97
N GLN A 121 -9.86 8.53 5.97
CA GLN A 121 -9.60 9.96 5.79
C GLN A 121 -9.00 10.56 7.07
N SER A 122 -7.79 10.13 7.38
CA SER A 122 -7.01 10.59 8.53
C SER A 122 -5.53 10.61 8.17
N VAL A 123 -4.77 11.46 8.84
CA VAL A 123 -3.31 11.56 8.66
C VAL A 123 -2.65 10.21 8.91
N ASP A 124 -3.14 9.43 9.89
CA ASP A 124 -2.58 8.13 10.26
C ASP A 124 -2.67 7.12 9.11
N VAL A 125 -3.86 6.94 8.54
CA VAL A 125 -4.07 5.98 7.45
C VAL A 125 -3.35 6.46 6.19
N ILE A 126 -3.44 7.73 5.84
CA ILE A 126 -2.79 8.26 4.64
C ILE A 126 -1.27 8.14 4.74
N ALA A 127 -0.67 8.45 5.90
CA ALA A 127 0.77 8.30 6.10
C ALA A 127 1.19 6.83 6.01
N HIS A 128 0.42 5.91 6.58
CA HIS A 128 0.64 4.47 6.48
C HIS A 128 0.67 4.00 5.01
N GLU A 129 -0.35 4.33 4.23
CA GLU A 129 -0.43 3.89 2.82
C GLU A 129 0.64 4.57 1.94
N LEU A 130 0.95 5.84 2.20
CA LEU A 130 2.05 6.55 1.53
C LEU A 130 3.41 5.94 1.84
N MET A 131 3.60 5.43 3.06
CA MET A 131 4.85 4.76 3.44
C MET A 131 5.05 3.46 2.66
N HIS A 132 4.00 2.67 2.43
CA HIS A 132 4.07 1.52 1.53
C HIS A 132 4.46 1.90 0.10
N ALA A 133 3.94 3.02 -0.41
CA ALA A 133 4.31 3.52 -1.74
C ALA A 133 5.79 3.96 -1.77
N GLU A 134 6.30 4.56 -0.71
CA GLU A 134 7.72 4.96 -0.59
C GLU A 134 8.64 3.74 -0.49
N ILE A 135 8.31 2.76 0.35
CA ILE A 135 9.05 1.50 0.44
C ILE A 135 9.12 0.81 -0.92
N HIS A 136 7.98 0.74 -1.64
CA HIS A 136 7.94 0.18 -2.99
C HIS A 136 8.86 0.91 -3.98
N HIS A 137 8.87 2.23 -3.92
CA HIS A 137 9.75 3.06 -4.76
C HIS A 137 11.23 2.79 -4.48
N ARG A 138 11.62 2.71 -3.19
CA ARG A 138 13.00 2.50 -2.74
C ARG A 138 13.51 1.08 -3.00
N VAL A 139 12.69 0.07 -2.74
CA VAL A 139 13.06 -1.35 -2.92
C VAL A 139 12.96 -1.81 -4.37
N GLY A 140 11.97 -1.29 -5.11
CA GLY A 140 11.62 -1.73 -6.46
C GLY A 140 10.70 -2.94 -6.48
N TYR A 141 9.95 -3.09 -7.58
CA TYR A 141 8.85 -4.04 -7.74
C TYR A 141 9.22 -5.48 -7.39
N LEU A 142 10.23 -6.04 -8.08
CA LEU A 142 10.58 -7.45 -7.92
C LEU A 142 11.10 -7.77 -6.52
N LYS A 143 11.99 -6.95 -5.99
CA LYS A 143 12.57 -7.16 -4.67
C LYS A 143 11.52 -7.05 -3.56
N ARG A 144 10.59 -6.10 -3.68
CA ARG A 144 9.50 -5.98 -2.72
C ARG A 144 8.65 -7.26 -2.62
N PHE A 145 8.26 -7.84 -3.76
CA PHE A 145 7.42 -9.04 -3.76
C PHE A 145 8.18 -10.31 -3.38
N LEU A 146 9.46 -10.42 -3.73
CA LEU A 146 10.22 -11.66 -3.56
C LEU A 146 11.01 -11.71 -2.25
N GLN A 147 11.35 -10.58 -1.66
CA GLN A 147 12.31 -10.55 -0.56
C GLN A 147 11.86 -9.72 0.65
N LEU A 148 10.97 -8.73 0.48
CA LEU A 148 10.55 -7.90 1.61
C LEU A 148 9.47 -8.62 2.43
N PRO A 149 9.72 -8.99 3.70
CA PRO A 149 8.71 -9.64 4.52
C PRO A 149 7.56 -8.69 4.85
N THR A 150 6.33 -9.22 4.88
CA THR A 150 5.15 -8.42 5.20
C THR A 150 5.24 -7.76 6.59
N TRP A 151 5.75 -8.49 7.59
CA TRP A 151 5.90 -7.90 8.93
C TRP A 151 6.80 -6.66 8.96
N PHE A 152 7.81 -6.61 8.10
CA PHE A 152 8.73 -5.47 8.04
C PHE A 152 8.08 -4.28 7.31
N ASP A 153 7.46 -4.54 6.17
CA ASP A 153 6.73 -3.54 5.38
C ASP A 153 5.66 -2.86 6.24
N GLU A 154 4.82 -3.66 6.91
CA GLU A 154 3.78 -3.17 7.83
C GLU A 154 4.39 -2.49 9.07
N GLY A 155 5.40 -3.09 9.65
CA GLY A 155 6.06 -2.55 10.84
C GLY A 155 6.71 -1.18 10.61
N VAL A 156 7.28 -0.94 9.44
CA VAL A 156 7.82 0.36 9.04
C VAL A 156 6.70 1.36 8.76
N ALA A 157 5.65 0.97 8.04
CA ALA A 157 4.48 1.83 7.79
C ALA A 157 3.80 2.25 9.10
N MET A 158 3.77 1.36 10.09
CA MET A 158 3.23 1.65 11.42
C MET A 158 4.03 2.68 12.23
N GLN A 159 5.25 3.06 11.85
CA GLN A 159 6.00 4.11 12.56
C GLN A 159 5.36 5.50 12.39
N VAL A 160 4.60 5.68 11.33
CA VAL A 160 3.90 6.93 11.01
C VAL A 160 2.38 6.85 11.22
N ASP A 161 1.91 5.71 11.74
CA ASP A 161 0.53 5.47 12.15
C ASP A 161 0.42 5.51 13.68
N TYR A 162 -0.26 6.53 14.20
CA TYR A 162 -0.35 6.78 15.65
C TYR A 162 -1.68 6.33 16.25
N ARG A 163 -2.47 5.52 15.52
CA ARG A 163 -3.73 5.00 16.03
C ARG A 163 -3.51 4.11 17.25
N THR A 164 -4.14 4.46 18.35
CA THR A 164 -3.96 3.79 19.67
C THR A 164 -4.42 2.34 19.71
N ARG A 165 -5.30 1.93 18.77
CA ARG A 165 -5.74 0.53 18.67
C ARG A 165 -4.59 -0.46 18.43
N TYR A 166 -3.44 0.02 17.93
CA TYR A 166 -2.23 -0.78 17.69
C TYR A 166 -1.20 -0.65 18.83
N SER A 167 -1.67 -0.37 20.03
CA SER A 167 -0.85 -0.43 21.24
C SER A 167 -0.84 -1.84 21.80
N LEU A 168 0.35 -2.34 22.18
CA LEU A 168 0.49 -3.66 22.79
C LEU A 168 0.03 -3.62 24.25
N SER A 169 -0.63 -4.70 24.67
CA SER A 169 -0.79 -4.97 26.10
C SER A 169 0.57 -5.33 26.71
N PRO A 170 0.77 -5.19 28.04
CA PRO A 170 2.01 -5.61 28.70
C PRO A 170 2.36 -7.09 28.48
N GLN A 171 1.36 -7.96 28.31
CA GLN A 171 1.56 -9.37 28.01
C GLN A 171 2.04 -9.59 26.57
N ASP A 172 1.37 -8.93 25.60
CA ASP A 172 1.74 -9.06 24.19
C ASP A 172 3.15 -8.48 23.93
N ALA A 173 3.54 -7.44 24.65
CA ALA A 173 4.87 -6.82 24.53
C ALA A 173 6.04 -7.77 24.90
N GLN A 174 5.78 -8.85 25.65
CA GLN A 174 6.79 -9.84 26.03
C GLN A 174 7.13 -10.84 24.92
N ASN A 175 6.29 -10.96 23.91
CA ASN A 175 6.46 -11.94 22.84
C ASN A 175 6.17 -11.35 21.46
N VAL A 176 6.88 -10.30 21.07
CA VAL A 176 6.66 -9.63 19.77
C VAL A 176 7.43 -10.29 18.62
N ASP A 177 8.50 -11.03 18.92
CA ASP A 177 9.39 -11.55 17.88
C ASP A 177 8.77 -12.64 17.00
N TYR A 178 7.66 -13.26 17.43
CA TYR A 178 6.91 -14.20 16.59
C TYR A 178 6.52 -13.60 15.23
N VAL A 179 6.31 -12.29 15.19
CA VAL A 179 5.88 -11.59 13.97
C VAL A 179 6.91 -11.69 12.84
N ARG A 180 8.18 -11.90 13.16
CA ARG A 180 9.26 -12.11 12.17
C ARG A 180 9.02 -13.35 11.28
N GLY A 181 8.24 -14.32 11.78
CA GLY A 181 7.79 -15.47 10.99
C GLY A 181 6.64 -15.17 10.02
N LEU A 182 5.98 -14.02 10.16
CA LEU A 182 4.85 -13.62 9.31
C LEU A 182 5.37 -12.90 8.04
N THR A 183 6.03 -13.66 7.19
CA THR A 183 6.76 -13.12 6.03
C THR A 183 5.89 -12.85 4.82
N THR A 184 4.71 -13.48 4.73
CA THR A 184 3.78 -13.35 3.60
C THR A 184 2.52 -12.60 4.02
N PHE A 185 1.83 -11.99 3.03
CA PHE A 185 0.54 -11.34 3.25
C PHE A 185 -0.45 -12.31 3.93
N SER A 186 -0.59 -13.52 3.42
CA SER A 186 -1.53 -14.50 3.97
C SER A 186 -1.19 -14.90 5.41
N SER A 187 0.07 -15.01 5.79
CA SER A 187 0.44 -15.32 7.18
C SER A 187 0.20 -14.14 8.12
N PHE A 188 0.46 -12.92 7.66
CA PHE A 188 0.31 -11.72 8.48
C PHE A 188 -1.16 -11.37 8.77
N PHE A 189 -2.03 -11.54 7.77
CA PHE A 189 -3.47 -11.23 7.87
C PHE A 189 -4.34 -12.44 8.22
N ASN A 190 -3.73 -13.55 8.63
CA ASN A 190 -4.46 -14.74 9.08
C ASN A 190 -4.98 -14.55 10.51
N GLY A 191 -6.22 -15.05 10.75
CA GLY A 191 -6.86 -15.01 12.06
C GLY A 191 -8.00 -13.99 12.15
N ASP A 192 -8.43 -13.75 13.37
CA ASP A 192 -9.46 -12.76 13.68
C ASP A 192 -8.88 -11.32 13.70
N GLU A 193 -9.77 -10.33 13.85
CA GLU A 193 -9.38 -8.93 13.90
C GLU A 193 -8.36 -8.65 15.03
N GLN A 194 -8.50 -9.31 16.18
CA GLN A 194 -7.58 -9.12 17.31
C GLN A 194 -6.19 -9.68 17.00
N ALA A 195 -6.11 -10.83 16.34
CA ALA A 195 -4.84 -11.40 15.89
C ALA A 195 -4.12 -10.46 14.93
N VAL A 196 -4.84 -9.92 13.94
CA VAL A 196 -4.28 -8.96 12.98
C VAL A 196 -3.82 -7.68 13.68
N VAL A 197 -4.61 -7.15 14.62
CA VAL A 197 -4.20 -5.97 15.42
C VAL A 197 -2.92 -6.24 16.21
N ARG A 198 -2.79 -7.43 16.83
CA ARG A 198 -1.55 -7.82 17.51
C ARG A 198 -0.37 -7.94 16.55
N ASN A 199 -0.58 -8.48 15.35
CA ASN A 199 0.47 -8.57 14.34
C ASN A 199 1.00 -7.19 13.97
N TYR A 200 0.12 -6.22 13.71
CA TYR A 200 0.48 -4.82 13.46
C TYR A 200 1.27 -4.20 14.63
N ALA A 201 0.75 -4.35 15.85
CA ALA A 201 1.38 -3.78 17.04
C ALA A 201 2.77 -4.40 17.30
N SER A 202 2.91 -5.73 17.13
CA SER A 202 4.18 -6.43 17.26
C SER A 202 5.16 -6.04 16.15
N ALA A 203 4.71 -5.94 14.91
CA ALA A 203 5.52 -5.49 13.78
C ALA A 203 6.03 -4.07 14.00
N LYS A 204 5.15 -3.17 14.47
CA LYS A 204 5.52 -1.80 14.87
C LYS A 204 6.67 -1.78 15.87
N GLN A 205 6.55 -2.57 16.95
CA GLN A 205 7.58 -2.61 18.00
C GLN A 205 8.89 -3.22 17.51
N VAL A 206 8.84 -4.30 16.74
CA VAL A 206 10.04 -4.95 16.18
C VAL A 206 10.76 -4.03 15.20
N ALA A 207 10.02 -3.35 14.32
CA ALA A 207 10.58 -2.36 13.40
C ALA A 207 11.15 -1.15 14.14
N ALA A 208 10.45 -0.62 15.16
CA ALA A 208 10.94 0.47 16.00
C ALA A 208 12.26 0.11 16.71
N SER A 209 12.34 -1.10 17.27
CA SER A 209 13.56 -1.61 17.92
C SER A 209 14.74 -1.69 16.94
N TRP A 210 14.52 -2.12 15.72
CA TRP A 210 15.54 -2.15 14.69
C TRP A 210 15.93 -0.73 14.25
N LEU A 211 14.97 0.13 13.95
CA LEU A 211 15.19 1.52 13.55
C LEU A 211 15.95 2.32 14.62
N SER A 212 15.73 2.04 15.91
CA SER A 212 16.47 2.70 16.98
C SER A 212 17.96 2.38 16.98
N LYS A 213 18.36 1.21 16.45
CA LYS A 213 19.75 0.79 16.33
C LYS A 213 20.43 1.37 15.10
N VAL A 214 19.72 1.38 13.97
CA VAL A 214 20.31 1.80 12.68
C VAL A 214 20.06 3.27 12.34
N GLY A 215 19.16 3.94 13.05
CA GLY A 215 18.69 5.31 12.79
C GLY A 215 17.56 5.35 11.76
N THR A 216 16.49 6.06 12.09
CA THR A 216 15.30 6.17 11.19
C THR A 216 15.64 6.75 9.83
N THR A 217 16.53 7.73 9.78
CA THR A 217 16.97 8.40 8.54
C THR A 217 17.82 7.50 7.62
N SER A 218 18.33 6.36 8.12
CA SER A 218 19.07 5.39 7.31
C SER A 218 18.15 4.43 6.55
N LEU A 219 16.84 4.42 6.83
CA LEU A 219 15.91 3.47 6.24
C LEU A 219 15.95 3.49 4.71
N TYR A 220 15.84 4.66 4.12
CA TYR A 220 15.75 4.77 2.66
C TYR A 220 17.01 4.29 1.94
N SER A 221 18.18 4.67 2.44
CA SER A 221 19.45 4.19 1.87
C SER A 221 19.61 2.68 1.98
N ARG A 222 19.13 2.05 3.05
CA ARG A 222 19.11 0.59 3.21
C ARG A 222 18.17 -0.09 2.24
N LEU A 223 16.95 0.46 2.05
CA LEU A 223 16.00 -0.06 1.06
C LEU A 223 16.54 0.05 -0.37
N GLU A 224 17.26 1.13 -0.69
CA GLU A 224 17.91 1.32 -1.99
C GLU A 224 19.05 0.32 -2.23
N ARG A 225 19.75 -0.12 -1.21
CA ARG A 225 20.72 -1.22 -1.30
C ARG A 225 20.03 -2.52 -1.75
N MET A 226 18.80 -2.81 -1.26
CA MET A 226 18.02 -3.92 -1.81
C MET A 226 17.76 -3.75 -3.30
N LYS A 227 17.36 -2.56 -3.74
CA LYS A 227 17.14 -2.26 -5.17
C LYS A 227 18.41 -2.50 -5.98
N SER A 228 19.57 -2.22 -5.40
CA SER A 228 20.89 -2.39 -6.01
C SER A 228 21.43 -3.83 -5.95
N GLY A 229 20.73 -4.77 -5.32
CA GLY A 229 21.07 -6.20 -5.37
C GLY A 229 21.19 -6.89 -4.00
N GLU A 230 21.35 -6.16 -2.91
CA GLU A 230 21.43 -6.76 -1.58
C GLU A 230 20.14 -7.47 -1.18
N SER A 231 20.25 -8.48 -0.34
CA SER A 231 19.09 -9.18 0.20
C SER A 231 18.50 -8.43 1.42
N PHE A 232 17.24 -8.74 1.74
CA PHE A 232 16.64 -8.22 2.99
C PHE A 232 17.44 -8.60 4.22
N ALA A 233 17.97 -9.82 4.28
CA ALA A 233 18.78 -10.29 5.41
C ALA A 233 20.03 -9.42 5.63
N GLU A 234 20.69 -9.01 4.54
CA GLU A 234 21.90 -8.17 4.62
C GLU A 234 21.59 -6.78 5.16
N ILE A 235 20.47 -6.16 4.76
CA ILE A 235 20.13 -4.80 5.21
C ILE A 235 19.64 -4.71 6.66
N VAL A 236 19.15 -5.82 7.24
CA VAL A 236 18.60 -5.83 8.62
C VAL A 236 19.60 -6.33 9.66
N THR A 237 20.70 -6.99 9.26
CA THR A 237 21.72 -7.53 10.20
C THR A 237 22.79 -6.52 10.60
N GLU A 238 22.94 -5.43 9.89
CA GLU A 238 23.83 -4.31 10.22
C GLU A 238 23.16 -3.33 11.18
#